data_6a62ba03325f8e34b308dd9446dd1744
#
_entry.id   6a62ba03325f8e34b308dd9446dd1744
#
_cell.length_a   1.000
_cell.length_b   1.000
_cell.length_c   1.000
_cell.angle_alpha   90.00
_cell.angle_beta   90.00
_cell.angle_gamma   90.00
#
_symmetry.space_group_name_H-M   'P 1'
#
loop_
_entity.id
_entity.type
_entity.pdbx_description
1 polymer ?
#
loop_
_entity_poly.entity_id
_entity_poly.type
_entity_poly.pdbx_seq_one_letter_code
_entity_poly.pdbx_strand_id
1 'polypeptide(L)'
;MPRFIIAGDLGAWSSQVEDVRQACARVLRFDPDLRFAPIENLPIEAGMETFVIPAALDFSLCQREELGRQLAEARRKHGDAVIHHDDVDPGHPLVVSAFVDQLGRAIQALGAPPQHCGLILAPSGHGDSASRAQSYRLARLLWEDLGLARAEVGFVRHAQPFLATVLEKCASEPLAWLMLPQSQWETEHVEYARVMLENLRNAGKTSCQSIPAMVDPPGAHPMFTAWYAQRITRLWHEKRARETIRAASPRRASTSPALWKQGCGAIARIADQSSFTAVLKEILPTTVPQRVLVKVTWHGYATGTYTDPAALDLLLNALPAPAIILEGHTTGRNLGGAQFDWETDAKENRAWIRQQEAEYLRRTGLADVMARHRAQYVNVTEAFWDEYPEAESTRFIPQTLLEFSGCPLISFAKFKGPTRLGISNLFGLIPQPLRDAWHGPNITWFARACCDVAKLYGSNFQLCGVVEGLFSAVRWNRNGLYRSRWGNYDLIRDSGLIAASRGLVSADILASRLQGQDVAHSAFFDVVHRELGWDDDAAGCALPQNLETGFA
;
A
#
# COMPACT_ATOMS: atom_id res chain seq x y z
N MET A 1 -7.87 -21.48 17.86
CA MET A 1 -6.81 -20.45 17.90
C MET A 1 -6.40 -20.12 16.49
N PRO A 2 -6.04 -18.87 16.20
CA PRO A 2 -5.50 -18.54 14.89
C PRO A 2 -4.10 -19.14 14.70
N ARG A 3 -3.79 -19.52 13.47
CA ARG A 3 -2.46 -20.01 13.07
C ARG A 3 -1.69 -18.91 12.35
N PHE A 4 -0.42 -18.80 12.68
CA PHE A 4 0.52 -17.90 12.00
C PHE A 4 1.57 -18.74 11.30
N ILE A 5 1.76 -18.50 10.01
CA ILE A 5 2.73 -19.21 9.18
C ILE A 5 3.74 -18.20 8.66
N ILE A 6 5.02 -18.41 8.95
CA ILE A 6 6.11 -17.73 8.29
C ILE A 6 6.50 -18.59 7.09
N ALA A 7 6.20 -18.09 5.88
CA ALA A 7 6.33 -18.83 4.63
C ALA A 7 7.67 -18.52 3.96
N GLY A 8 8.52 -19.54 3.76
CA GLY A 8 9.83 -19.39 3.13
C GLY A 8 10.70 -20.62 3.30
N ASP A 9 11.95 -20.54 2.84
CA ASP A 9 12.90 -21.62 2.99
C ASP A 9 13.41 -21.72 4.43
N LEU A 10 13.47 -22.94 4.96
CA LEU A 10 13.53 -23.21 6.41
C LEU A 10 14.95 -23.30 6.99
N GLY A 11 16.00 -23.26 6.14
CA GLY A 11 17.35 -23.69 6.52
C GLY A 11 17.97 -23.05 7.76
N ALA A 12 17.77 -21.76 8.00
CA ALA A 12 18.46 -21.01 9.06
C ALA A 12 17.58 -20.60 10.26
N TRP A 13 16.25 -20.79 10.21
CA TRP A 13 15.31 -20.14 11.12
C TRP A 13 14.55 -21.06 12.07
N SER A 14 14.70 -22.35 11.95
CA SER A 14 14.06 -23.31 12.87
C SER A 14 14.39 -23.02 14.33
N SER A 15 15.58 -22.47 14.61
CA SER A 15 15.99 -22.07 15.96
C SER A 15 15.30 -20.79 16.48
N GLN A 16 14.76 -19.94 15.62
CA GLN A 16 14.14 -18.66 16.02
C GLN A 16 12.62 -18.72 16.19
N VAL A 17 11.99 -19.82 15.79
CA VAL A 17 10.51 -19.97 15.91
C VAL A 17 10.07 -19.67 17.33
N GLU A 18 10.77 -20.21 18.30
CA GLU A 18 10.42 -20.08 19.71
C GLU A 18 10.57 -18.62 20.19
N ASP A 19 11.64 -17.94 19.78
CA ASP A 19 11.87 -16.53 20.14
C ASP A 19 10.79 -15.62 19.55
N VAL A 20 10.42 -15.84 18.28
CA VAL A 20 9.32 -15.11 17.62
C VAL A 20 8.00 -15.41 18.31
N ARG A 21 7.72 -16.69 18.64
CA ARG A 21 6.50 -17.10 19.33
C ARG A 21 6.38 -16.41 20.68
N GLN A 22 7.45 -16.41 21.49
CA GLN A 22 7.48 -15.75 22.79
C GLN A 22 7.32 -14.22 22.66
N ALA A 23 7.96 -13.59 21.68
CA ALA A 23 7.80 -12.17 21.41
C ALA A 23 6.36 -11.83 21.04
N CYS A 24 5.71 -12.65 20.20
CA CYS A 24 4.30 -12.49 19.85
C CYS A 24 3.38 -12.70 21.05
N ALA A 25 3.59 -13.74 21.85
CA ALA A 25 2.75 -14.09 23.00
C ALA A 25 2.66 -12.93 24.01
N ARG A 26 3.76 -12.21 24.24
CA ARG A 26 3.80 -11.04 25.14
C ARG A 26 2.85 -9.92 24.69
N VAL A 27 2.73 -9.70 23.38
CA VAL A 27 1.92 -8.62 22.81
C VAL A 27 0.48 -9.05 22.54
N LEU A 28 0.31 -10.25 22.01
CA LEU A 28 -1.02 -10.79 21.67
C LEU A 28 -1.83 -11.20 22.92
N ARG A 29 -1.16 -11.44 24.05
CA ARG A 29 -1.73 -11.93 25.31
C ARG A 29 -2.37 -13.33 25.20
N PHE A 30 -1.93 -14.12 24.22
CA PHE A 30 -2.19 -15.55 24.08
C PHE A 30 -1.00 -16.21 23.39
N ASP A 31 -0.88 -17.53 23.49
CA ASP A 31 0.18 -18.29 22.86
C ASP A 31 -0.21 -18.61 21.41
N PRO A 32 0.48 -18.03 20.39
CA PRO A 32 0.11 -18.25 18.99
C PRO A 32 0.56 -19.63 18.48
N ASP A 33 -0.28 -20.31 17.68
CA ASP A 33 0.17 -21.45 16.85
C ASP A 33 1.06 -20.89 15.72
N LEU A 34 2.35 -20.76 15.98
CA LEU A 34 3.33 -20.22 15.03
C LEU A 34 4.07 -21.36 14.35
N ARG A 35 4.05 -21.37 13.03
CA ARG A 35 4.74 -22.36 12.20
C ARG A 35 5.59 -21.70 11.14
N PHE A 36 6.69 -22.35 10.81
CA PHE A 36 7.44 -22.08 9.59
C PHE A 36 7.09 -23.15 8.56
N ALA A 37 6.91 -22.75 7.31
CA ALA A 37 6.59 -23.69 6.25
C ALA A 37 7.18 -23.22 4.91
N PRO A 38 7.63 -24.16 4.05
CA PRO A 38 7.97 -23.82 2.68
C PRO A 38 6.73 -23.29 1.94
N ILE A 39 6.95 -22.39 0.99
CA ILE A 39 5.84 -21.76 0.24
C ILE A 39 5.00 -22.82 -0.47
N GLU A 40 5.65 -23.85 -0.97
CA GLU A 40 5.04 -24.94 -1.76
C GLU A 40 4.11 -25.83 -0.92
N ASN A 41 4.18 -25.75 0.39
CA ASN A 41 3.40 -26.60 1.30
C ASN A 41 2.96 -25.88 2.56
N LEU A 42 2.06 -24.92 2.41
CA LEU A 42 1.51 -24.17 3.53
C LEU A 42 0.52 -25.03 4.33
N PRO A 43 0.70 -25.21 5.67
CA PRO A 43 -0.19 -26.00 6.50
C PRO A 43 -1.50 -25.26 6.83
N ILE A 44 -2.31 -25.01 5.80
CA ILE A 44 -3.62 -24.35 5.92
C ILE A 44 -4.70 -25.43 6.06
N GLU A 45 -5.56 -25.29 7.05
CA GLU A 45 -6.60 -26.26 7.39
C GLU A 45 -8.01 -25.64 7.30
N ALA A 46 -9.01 -26.49 7.05
CA ALA A 46 -10.42 -26.09 7.03
C ALA A 46 -10.85 -25.50 8.38
N GLY A 47 -11.69 -24.47 8.35
CA GLY A 47 -12.21 -23.81 9.55
C GLY A 47 -11.17 -23.07 10.40
N MET A 48 -9.90 -23.09 10.01
CA MET A 48 -8.82 -22.43 10.73
C MET A 48 -8.49 -21.05 10.14
N GLU A 49 -8.50 -20.04 10.99
CA GLU A 49 -8.02 -18.72 10.62
C GLU A 49 -6.50 -18.72 10.58
N THR A 50 -5.94 -18.37 9.41
CA THR A 50 -4.51 -18.47 9.14
C THR A 50 -3.94 -17.12 8.68
N PHE A 51 -2.80 -16.74 9.26
CA PHE A 51 -2.01 -15.55 8.89
C PHE A 51 -0.70 -16.02 8.26
N VAL A 52 -0.44 -15.58 7.02
CA VAL A 52 0.76 -15.96 6.28
C VAL A 52 1.66 -14.75 6.12
N ILE A 53 2.89 -14.87 6.58
CA ILE A 53 3.92 -13.83 6.57
C ILE A 53 5.09 -14.34 5.71
N PRO A 54 5.41 -13.71 4.59
CA PRO A 54 6.59 -14.06 3.80
C PRO A 54 7.87 -13.88 4.61
N ALA A 55 8.76 -14.88 4.58
CA ALA A 55 10.01 -14.86 5.32
C ALA A 55 11.12 -14.09 4.60
N ALA A 56 11.16 -14.18 3.28
CA ALA A 56 12.28 -13.66 2.50
C ALA A 56 12.27 -12.14 2.39
N LEU A 57 13.47 -11.55 2.40
CA LEU A 57 13.68 -10.12 2.14
C LEU A 57 13.69 -9.80 0.64
N ASP A 58 14.07 -10.77 -0.18
CA ASP A 58 14.06 -10.72 -1.65
C ASP A 58 13.07 -11.76 -2.18
N PHE A 59 11.78 -11.41 -2.07
CA PHE A 59 10.71 -12.28 -2.53
C PHE A 59 10.58 -12.10 -4.05
N SER A 60 11.08 -13.07 -4.79
CA SER A 60 11.03 -13.05 -6.26
C SER A 60 9.60 -13.05 -6.79
N LEU A 61 9.42 -12.63 -8.04
CA LEU A 61 8.10 -12.72 -8.70
C LEU A 61 7.56 -14.15 -8.66
N CYS A 62 8.41 -15.14 -8.97
CA CYS A 62 8.02 -16.56 -8.92
C CYS A 62 7.56 -17.01 -7.53
N GLN A 63 8.24 -16.57 -6.47
CA GLN A 63 7.84 -16.89 -5.09
C GLN A 63 6.53 -16.20 -4.70
N ARG A 64 6.28 -14.97 -5.18
CA ARG A 64 5.01 -14.26 -4.99
C ARG A 64 3.86 -14.94 -5.73
N GLU A 65 4.10 -15.34 -6.97
CA GLU A 65 3.12 -16.08 -7.77
C GLU A 65 2.83 -17.45 -7.15
N GLU A 66 3.85 -18.16 -6.69
CA GLU A 66 3.69 -19.43 -6.01
C GLU A 66 2.92 -19.28 -4.71
N LEU A 67 3.27 -18.28 -3.88
CA LEU A 67 2.50 -17.96 -2.67
C LEU A 67 1.04 -17.64 -3.03
N GLY A 68 0.82 -16.82 -4.03
CA GLY A 68 -0.53 -16.49 -4.52
C GLY A 68 -1.31 -17.73 -4.97
N ARG A 69 -0.64 -18.63 -5.71
CA ARG A 69 -1.21 -19.90 -6.17
C ARG A 69 -1.57 -20.82 -4.99
N GLN A 70 -0.68 -20.97 -4.01
CA GLN A 70 -0.92 -21.78 -2.80
C GLN A 70 -2.08 -21.24 -1.98
N LEU A 71 -2.15 -19.91 -1.80
CA LEU A 71 -3.25 -19.27 -1.08
C LEU A 71 -4.59 -19.45 -1.82
N ALA A 72 -4.58 -19.34 -3.15
CA ALA A 72 -5.79 -19.55 -3.96
C ALA A 72 -6.24 -21.02 -3.92
N GLU A 73 -5.30 -21.98 -3.98
CA GLU A 73 -5.59 -23.40 -3.87
C GLU A 73 -6.14 -23.77 -2.49
N ALA A 74 -5.52 -23.26 -1.41
CA ALA A 74 -6.00 -23.49 -0.06
C ALA A 74 -7.45 -22.98 0.12
N ARG A 75 -7.79 -21.83 -0.48
CA ARG A 75 -9.16 -21.31 -0.48
C ARG A 75 -10.14 -22.18 -1.27
N ARG A 76 -9.71 -22.72 -2.41
CA ARG A 76 -10.56 -23.65 -3.19
C ARG A 76 -10.80 -24.95 -2.44
N LYS A 77 -9.76 -25.46 -1.79
CA LYS A 77 -9.80 -26.74 -1.05
C LYS A 77 -10.55 -26.61 0.28
N HIS A 78 -10.42 -25.46 0.93
CA HIS A 78 -10.95 -25.16 2.25
C HIS A 78 -11.74 -23.85 2.20
N GLY A 79 -12.92 -23.86 1.58
CA GLY A 79 -13.71 -22.66 1.30
C GLY A 79 -14.11 -21.81 2.51
N ASP A 80 -14.05 -22.39 3.70
CA ASP A 80 -14.28 -21.74 5.01
C ASP A 80 -12.98 -21.21 5.66
N ALA A 81 -11.81 -21.47 5.06
CA ALA A 81 -10.54 -20.96 5.59
C ALA A 81 -10.43 -19.44 5.40
N VAL A 82 -10.21 -18.74 6.49
CA VAL A 82 -9.93 -17.31 6.48
C VAL A 82 -8.43 -17.08 6.46
N ILE A 83 -7.92 -16.56 5.35
CA ILE A 83 -6.47 -16.37 5.15
C ILE A 83 -6.14 -14.90 5.05
N HIS A 84 -5.24 -14.45 5.92
CA HIS A 84 -4.63 -13.12 5.90
C HIS A 84 -3.17 -13.24 5.48
N HIS A 85 -2.63 -12.27 4.75
CA HIS A 85 -1.21 -12.26 4.41
C HIS A 85 -0.64 -10.85 4.46
N ASP A 86 0.68 -10.76 4.58
CA ASP A 86 1.46 -9.53 4.64
C ASP A 86 2.45 -9.43 3.46
N ASP A 87 2.95 -8.22 3.21
CA ASP A 87 3.97 -7.96 2.19
C ASP A 87 5.37 -7.84 2.80
N VAL A 88 6.41 -8.08 2.00
CA VAL A 88 7.81 -7.90 2.39
C VAL A 88 8.23 -6.44 2.25
N ASP A 89 8.99 -5.92 3.20
CA ASP A 89 9.69 -4.65 3.08
C ASP A 89 11.14 -4.74 3.56
N PRO A 90 12.08 -4.89 2.63
CA PRO A 90 13.52 -4.89 2.94
C PRO A 90 14.01 -3.58 3.54
N GLY A 91 13.32 -2.46 3.30
CA GLY A 91 13.65 -1.15 3.86
C GLY A 91 13.04 -0.89 5.23
N HIS A 92 12.49 -1.91 5.90
CA HIS A 92 11.96 -1.75 7.25
C HIS A 92 13.08 -1.40 8.24
N PRO A 93 12.90 -0.42 9.16
CA PRO A 93 13.98 0.02 10.07
C PRO A 93 14.65 -1.11 10.86
N LEU A 94 13.90 -2.09 11.35
CA LEU A 94 14.47 -3.24 12.07
C LEU A 94 15.34 -4.13 11.16
N VAL A 95 14.95 -4.28 9.88
CA VAL A 95 15.74 -5.02 8.90
C VAL A 95 17.02 -4.26 8.59
N VAL A 96 16.92 -2.97 8.27
CA VAL A 96 18.10 -2.11 8.02
C VAL A 96 19.04 -2.13 9.22
N SER A 97 18.52 -1.99 10.46
CA SER A 97 19.34 -2.02 11.67
C SER A 97 20.08 -3.35 11.86
N ALA A 98 19.46 -4.49 11.52
CA ALA A 98 20.13 -5.78 11.57
C ALA A 98 21.32 -5.86 10.59
N PHE A 99 21.15 -5.35 9.38
CA PHE A 99 22.22 -5.28 8.38
C PHE A 99 23.30 -4.28 8.78
N VAL A 100 22.92 -3.12 9.31
CA VAL A 100 23.89 -2.10 9.81
C VAL A 100 24.75 -2.67 10.91
N ASP A 101 24.17 -3.38 11.88
CA ASP A 101 24.91 -4.01 12.98
C ASP A 101 25.88 -5.10 12.46
N GLN A 102 25.43 -5.94 11.53
CA GLN A 102 26.28 -6.97 10.93
C GLN A 102 27.44 -6.39 10.12
N LEU A 103 27.14 -5.40 9.25
CA LEU A 103 28.16 -4.71 8.46
C LEU A 103 29.12 -3.91 9.33
N GLY A 104 28.61 -3.25 10.37
CA GLY A 104 29.43 -2.51 11.34
C GLY A 104 30.48 -3.39 12.01
N ARG A 105 30.09 -4.60 12.41
CA ARG A 105 31.06 -5.61 12.94
C ARG A 105 32.09 -6.03 11.91
N ALA A 106 31.67 -6.23 10.66
CA ALA A 106 32.60 -6.59 9.59
C ALA A 106 33.59 -5.46 9.26
N ILE A 107 33.13 -4.20 9.22
CA ILE A 107 33.99 -3.02 9.03
C ILE A 107 35.00 -2.90 10.18
N GLN A 108 34.54 -3.08 11.40
CA GLN A 108 35.43 -3.06 12.57
C GLN A 108 36.50 -4.18 12.49
N ALA A 109 36.11 -5.37 12.06
CA ALA A 109 37.06 -6.48 11.87
C ALA A 109 38.08 -6.23 10.75
N LEU A 110 37.73 -5.46 9.72
CA LEU A 110 38.65 -5.03 8.68
C LEU A 110 39.66 -3.97 9.15
N GLY A 111 39.39 -3.30 10.26
CA GLY A 111 40.23 -2.20 10.77
C GLY A 111 40.28 -0.97 9.86
N ALA A 112 39.37 -0.84 8.89
CA ALA A 112 39.31 0.28 7.98
C ALA A 112 38.20 1.24 8.43
N PRO A 113 38.37 2.58 8.29
CA PRO A 113 37.33 3.52 8.60
C PRO A 113 36.20 3.41 7.54
N PRO A 114 34.91 3.60 7.92
CA PRO A 114 33.77 3.42 7.00
C PRO A 114 33.88 4.17 5.68
N GLN A 115 34.40 5.39 5.70
CA GLN A 115 34.63 6.23 4.51
C GLN A 115 35.69 5.69 3.54
N HIS A 116 36.41 4.62 3.90
CA HIS A 116 37.33 3.88 3.04
C HIS A 116 36.80 2.49 2.68
N CYS A 117 35.56 2.20 3.08
CA CYS A 117 34.90 0.94 2.77
C CYS A 117 33.84 1.11 1.68
N GLY A 118 33.70 0.11 0.83
CA GLY A 118 32.62 -0.04 -0.13
C GLY A 118 31.73 -1.23 0.18
N LEU A 119 30.46 -1.15 -0.18
CA LEU A 119 29.50 -2.24 -0.06
C LEU A 119 29.10 -2.75 -1.44
N ILE A 120 29.11 -4.05 -1.63
CA ILE A 120 28.45 -4.74 -2.75
C ILE A 120 27.27 -5.52 -2.17
N LEU A 121 26.05 -5.08 -2.43
CA LEU A 121 24.85 -5.85 -2.12
C LEU A 121 24.59 -6.82 -3.27
N ALA A 122 24.50 -8.11 -2.94
CA ALA A 122 24.32 -9.19 -3.92
C ALA A 122 22.93 -9.85 -3.78
N PRO A 123 21.87 -9.26 -4.36
CA PRO A 123 20.54 -9.86 -4.41
C PRO A 123 20.47 -10.95 -5.48
N SER A 124 19.44 -11.82 -5.39
CA SER A 124 19.19 -12.89 -6.35
C SER A 124 18.96 -12.39 -7.78
N GLY A 125 18.30 -11.25 -7.92
CA GLY A 125 18.05 -10.61 -9.20
C GLY A 125 16.84 -11.13 -9.96
N HIS A 126 15.93 -11.83 -9.31
CA HIS A 126 14.68 -12.24 -9.95
C HIS A 126 13.93 -11.05 -10.53
N GLY A 127 13.66 -11.11 -11.81
CA GLY A 127 13.42 -10.12 -12.85
C GLY A 127 12.40 -8.99 -12.67
N ASP A 128 11.78 -8.85 -11.53
CA ASP A 128 10.76 -7.81 -11.28
C ASP A 128 11.44 -6.47 -10.94
N SER A 129 11.02 -5.41 -11.61
CA SER A 129 11.56 -4.07 -11.43
C SER A 129 11.36 -3.52 -10.01
N ALA A 130 10.30 -3.92 -9.32
CA ALA A 130 10.04 -3.49 -7.96
C ALA A 130 10.99 -4.16 -6.95
N SER A 131 11.28 -5.45 -7.11
CA SER A 131 12.28 -6.17 -6.29
C SER A 131 13.68 -5.56 -6.49
N ARG A 132 14.05 -5.27 -7.74
CA ARG A 132 15.33 -4.57 -8.03
C ARG A 132 15.40 -3.21 -7.37
N ALA A 133 14.34 -2.41 -7.46
CA ALA A 133 14.26 -1.10 -6.79
C ALA A 133 14.40 -1.21 -5.26
N GLN A 134 13.86 -2.26 -4.65
CA GLN A 134 14.03 -2.50 -3.20
C GLN A 134 15.47 -2.84 -2.83
N SER A 135 16.20 -3.59 -3.67
CA SER A 135 17.62 -3.87 -3.45
C SER A 135 18.46 -2.60 -3.51
N TYR A 136 18.24 -1.74 -4.52
CA TYR A 136 18.91 -0.44 -4.58
C TYR A 136 18.56 0.46 -3.39
N ARG A 137 17.30 0.44 -2.95
CA ARG A 137 16.87 1.19 -1.76
C ARG A 137 17.59 0.69 -0.51
N LEU A 138 17.69 -0.62 -0.31
CA LEU A 138 18.39 -1.21 0.83
C LEU A 138 19.89 -0.82 0.79
N ALA A 139 20.55 -0.98 -0.35
CA ALA A 139 21.94 -0.59 -0.52
C ALA A 139 22.17 0.89 -0.18
N ARG A 140 21.26 1.78 -0.61
CA ARG A 140 21.32 3.20 -0.31
C ARG A 140 21.18 3.49 1.19
N LEU A 141 20.22 2.85 1.86
CA LEU A 141 20.03 3.02 3.31
C LEU A 141 21.26 2.56 4.10
N LEU A 142 21.82 1.40 3.74
CA LEU A 142 23.03 0.87 4.39
C LEU A 142 24.25 1.79 4.16
N TRP A 143 24.39 2.32 2.95
CA TRP A 143 25.46 3.25 2.63
C TRP A 143 25.38 4.53 3.47
N GLU A 144 24.19 5.13 3.58
CA GLU A 144 23.99 6.35 4.35
C GLU A 144 24.15 6.13 5.86
N ASP A 145 23.54 5.07 6.40
CA ASP A 145 23.59 4.79 7.85
C ASP A 145 25.00 4.44 8.35
N LEU A 146 25.82 3.78 7.52
CA LEU A 146 27.18 3.40 7.86
C LEU A 146 28.23 4.45 7.45
N GLY A 147 27.87 5.45 6.67
CA GLY A 147 28.82 6.45 6.15
C GLY A 147 29.89 5.86 5.25
N LEU A 148 29.54 4.88 4.42
CA LEU A 148 30.48 4.22 3.51
C LEU A 148 30.92 5.15 2.37
N ALA A 149 32.08 4.87 1.77
CA ALA A 149 32.54 5.58 0.58
C ALA A 149 31.58 5.36 -0.60
N ARG A 150 31.08 4.13 -0.75
CA ARG A 150 30.28 3.71 -1.89
C ARG A 150 29.43 2.48 -1.59
N ALA A 151 28.31 2.35 -2.30
CA ALA A 151 27.52 1.11 -2.39
C ALA A 151 27.16 0.78 -3.83
N GLU A 152 27.31 -0.48 -4.19
CA GLU A 152 26.95 -1.04 -5.49
C GLU A 152 25.96 -2.20 -5.29
N VAL A 153 25.14 -2.46 -6.31
CA VAL A 153 24.25 -3.62 -6.35
C VAL A 153 24.66 -4.49 -7.52
N GLY A 154 24.98 -5.75 -7.25
CA GLY A 154 25.32 -6.74 -8.27
C GLY A 154 24.41 -7.94 -8.17
N PHE A 155 23.59 -8.21 -9.19
CA PHE A 155 22.64 -9.30 -9.19
C PHE A 155 23.32 -10.63 -9.50
N VAL A 156 22.98 -11.67 -8.73
CA VAL A 156 23.56 -13.02 -8.89
C VAL A 156 23.07 -13.64 -10.19
N ARG A 157 21.78 -13.47 -10.52
CA ARG A 157 21.13 -14.02 -11.74
C ARG A 157 20.07 -13.03 -12.24
N HIS A 158 19.59 -13.27 -13.45
CA HIS A 158 18.37 -12.69 -14.05
C HIS A 158 18.30 -11.17 -14.24
N ALA A 159 19.18 -10.37 -13.65
CA ALA A 159 19.16 -8.92 -13.79
C ALA A 159 20.55 -8.32 -13.98
N GLN A 160 20.62 -7.14 -14.59
CA GLN A 160 21.85 -6.36 -14.70
C GLN A 160 21.85 -5.21 -13.68
N PRO A 161 23.06 -4.77 -13.23
CA PRO A 161 24.37 -5.35 -13.55
C PRO A 161 24.59 -6.70 -12.88
N PHE A 162 25.21 -7.64 -13.58
CA PHE A 162 25.57 -8.93 -12.99
C PHE A 162 26.65 -8.77 -11.90
N LEU A 163 26.56 -9.59 -10.87
CA LEU A 163 27.52 -9.58 -9.76
C LEU A 163 28.97 -9.68 -10.23
N ALA A 164 29.25 -10.55 -11.22
CA ALA A 164 30.57 -10.68 -11.81
C ALA A 164 31.13 -9.36 -12.34
N THR A 165 30.30 -8.62 -13.11
CA THR A 165 30.69 -7.31 -13.67
C THR A 165 30.95 -6.27 -12.57
N VAL A 166 30.13 -6.27 -11.53
CA VAL A 166 30.31 -5.35 -10.38
C VAL A 166 31.59 -5.70 -9.61
N LEU A 167 31.87 -6.98 -9.38
CA LEU A 167 33.07 -7.43 -8.71
C LEU A 167 34.34 -7.04 -9.48
N GLU A 168 34.36 -7.24 -10.81
CA GLU A 168 35.49 -6.82 -11.66
C GLU A 168 35.76 -5.32 -11.58
N LYS A 169 34.71 -4.51 -11.61
CA LYS A 169 34.78 -3.06 -11.47
C LYS A 169 35.33 -2.65 -10.09
N CYS A 170 34.75 -3.20 -9.03
CA CYS A 170 35.13 -2.87 -7.67
C CYS A 170 36.55 -3.32 -7.32
N ALA A 171 37.01 -4.45 -7.87
CA ALA A 171 38.38 -4.95 -7.65
C ALA A 171 39.47 -4.00 -8.16
N SER A 172 39.18 -3.08 -9.06
CA SER A 172 40.10 -2.07 -9.57
C SER A 172 40.17 -0.79 -8.72
N GLU A 173 39.32 -0.65 -7.71
CA GLU A 173 39.22 0.55 -6.88
C GLU A 173 39.95 0.40 -5.54
N PRO A 174 40.53 1.47 -4.98
CA PRO A 174 41.32 1.41 -3.75
C PRO A 174 40.47 1.45 -2.48
N LEU A 175 39.33 0.75 -2.47
CA LEU A 175 38.44 0.64 -1.31
C LEU A 175 38.49 -0.75 -0.69
N ALA A 176 38.27 -0.83 0.61
CA ALA A 176 38.03 -2.09 1.29
C ALA A 176 36.58 -2.53 1.04
N TRP A 177 36.39 -3.44 0.11
CA TRP A 177 35.05 -3.86 -0.28
C TRP A 177 34.50 -4.96 0.63
N LEU A 178 33.24 -4.81 1.00
CA LEU A 178 32.41 -5.80 1.68
C LEU A 178 31.34 -6.30 0.71
N MET A 179 31.16 -7.60 0.60
CA MET A 179 30.10 -8.19 -0.18
C MET A 179 29.08 -8.85 0.74
N LEU A 180 27.84 -8.42 0.62
CA LEU A 180 26.70 -8.88 1.42
C LEU A 180 25.65 -9.54 0.52
N PRO A 181 25.44 -10.86 0.61
CA PRO A 181 24.28 -11.50 -0.02
C PRO A 181 22.99 -10.97 0.63
N GLN A 182 22.04 -10.50 -0.18
CA GLN A 182 20.76 -10.01 0.34
C GLN A 182 19.87 -11.14 0.80
N SER A 183 19.91 -12.28 0.12
CA SER A 183 19.13 -13.46 0.46
C SER A 183 19.97 -14.42 1.29
N GLN A 184 19.59 -14.59 2.54
CA GLN A 184 20.17 -15.62 3.42
C GLN A 184 19.48 -16.98 3.27
N TRP A 185 18.43 -17.05 2.45
CA TRP A 185 17.56 -18.20 2.30
C TRP A 185 17.96 -19.10 1.13
N GLU A 186 18.64 -18.54 0.17
CA GLU A 186 19.11 -19.25 -0.98
C GLU A 186 20.60 -19.57 -0.78
N THR A 187 20.89 -20.66 -0.07
CA THR A 187 22.25 -21.16 0.15
C THR A 187 23.05 -21.23 -1.15
N GLU A 188 22.38 -21.55 -2.27
CA GLU A 188 22.97 -21.54 -3.60
C GLU A 188 23.50 -20.16 -4.03
N HIS A 189 22.82 -19.08 -3.68
CA HIS A 189 23.26 -17.73 -4.05
C HIS A 189 24.45 -17.27 -3.21
N VAL A 190 24.46 -17.63 -1.92
CA VAL A 190 25.61 -17.38 -1.05
C VAL A 190 26.82 -18.16 -1.55
N GLU A 191 26.64 -19.43 -1.92
CA GLU A 191 27.68 -20.27 -2.45
C GLU A 191 28.19 -19.78 -3.81
N TYR A 192 27.28 -19.38 -4.70
CA TYR A 192 27.66 -18.77 -5.99
C TYR A 192 28.52 -17.52 -5.80
N ALA A 193 28.14 -16.62 -4.89
CA ALA A 193 28.91 -15.44 -4.58
C ALA A 193 30.30 -15.80 -4.02
N ARG A 194 30.40 -16.84 -3.17
CA ARG A 194 31.66 -17.36 -2.64
C ARG A 194 32.55 -17.90 -3.75
N VAL A 195 32.01 -18.75 -4.63
CA VAL A 195 32.74 -19.30 -5.78
C VAL A 195 33.24 -18.19 -6.71
N MET A 196 32.45 -17.16 -6.96
CA MET A 196 32.86 -16.00 -7.75
C MET A 196 34.06 -15.28 -7.14
N LEU A 197 34.07 -15.07 -5.82
CA LEU A 197 35.20 -14.46 -5.12
C LEU A 197 36.45 -15.34 -5.16
N GLU A 198 36.31 -16.65 -5.05
CA GLU A 198 37.43 -17.60 -5.18
C GLU A 198 38.01 -17.59 -6.60
N ASN A 199 37.17 -17.54 -7.60
CA ASN A 199 37.58 -17.42 -9.01
C ASN A 199 38.37 -16.13 -9.26
N LEU A 200 37.95 -15.00 -8.68
CA LEU A 200 38.68 -13.73 -8.77
C LEU A 200 40.06 -13.82 -8.07
N ARG A 201 40.15 -14.48 -6.92
CA ARG A 201 41.42 -14.74 -6.21
C ARG A 201 42.36 -15.58 -7.07
N ASN A 202 41.86 -16.66 -7.65
CA ASN A 202 42.64 -17.60 -8.45
C ASN A 202 43.09 -17.04 -9.81
N ALA A 203 42.35 -16.09 -10.36
CA ALA A 203 42.65 -15.45 -11.63
C ALA A 203 43.86 -14.48 -11.57
N GLY A 204 44.39 -14.20 -10.40
CA GLY A 204 45.56 -13.32 -10.20
C GLY A 204 45.37 -11.88 -10.68
N LYS A 205 44.14 -11.49 -10.99
CA LYS A 205 43.78 -10.18 -11.60
C LYS A 205 43.75 -9.04 -10.56
N THR A 206 43.94 -9.34 -9.29
CA THR A 206 43.81 -8.35 -8.23
C THR A 206 45.09 -8.28 -7.41
N SER A 207 45.61 -7.08 -7.18
CA SER A 207 46.52 -6.84 -6.04
C SER A 207 45.77 -7.24 -4.77
N CYS A 208 46.36 -8.01 -3.88
CA CYS A 208 45.73 -8.64 -2.69
C CYS A 208 44.93 -7.70 -1.76
N GLN A 209 44.90 -6.40 -2.01
CA GLN A 209 44.23 -5.39 -1.18
C GLN A 209 42.77 -5.11 -1.56
N SER A 210 42.28 -5.61 -2.71
CA SER A 210 40.97 -5.20 -3.27
C SER A 210 39.94 -6.33 -3.43
N ILE A 211 40.21 -7.54 -2.86
CA ILE A 211 39.20 -8.61 -2.94
C ILE A 211 38.15 -8.39 -1.86
N PRO A 212 36.85 -8.30 -2.23
CA PRO A 212 35.79 -8.09 -1.26
C PRO A 212 35.78 -9.15 -0.14
N ALA A 213 35.66 -8.71 1.10
CA ALA A 213 35.38 -9.59 2.22
C ALA A 213 33.90 -9.97 2.21
N MET A 214 33.62 -11.26 2.24
CA MET A 214 32.25 -11.75 2.33
C MET A 214 31.71 -11.54 3.75
N VAL A 215 30.54 -10.93 3.84
CA VAL A 215 29.81 -10.75 5.08
C VAL A 215 28.63 -11.69 5.08
N ASP A 216 28.51 -12.54 6.07
CA ASP A 216 27.34 -13.39 6.21
C ASP A 216 26.10 -12.54 6.43
N PRO A 217 24.95 -12.90 5.81
CA PRO A 217 23.70 -12.18 6.08
C PRO A 217 23.32 -12.28 7.57
N PRO A 218 22.60 -11.29 8.11
CA PRO A 218 22.33 -11.18 9.55
C PRO A 218 21.33 -12.23 10.09
N GLY A 219 21.51 -13.50 9.74
CA GLY A 219 20.77 -14.71 10.10
C GLY A 219 19.83 -14.60 11.31
N ALA A 220 20.25 -15.18 12.43
CA ALA A 220 19.50 -15.21 13.70
C ALA A 220 19.55 -13.87 14.49
N HIS A 221 19.55 -12.72 13.81
CA HIS A 221 19.66 -11.44 14.49
C HIS A 221 18.37 -11.11 15.27
N PRO A 222 18.45 -10.63 16.55
CA PRO A 222 17.27 -10.32 17.36
C PRO A 222 16.30 -9.32 16.73
N MET A 223 16.80 -8.42 15.87
CA MET A 223 15.95 -7.48 15.14
C MET A 223 15.00 -8.16 14.15
N PHE A 224 15.37 -9.31 13.59
CA PHE A 224 14.44 -10.10 12.75
C PHE A 224 13.36 -10.75 13.59
N THR A 225 13.68 -11.29 14.77
CA THR A 225 12.67 -11.77 15.73
C THR A 225 11.64 -10.66 16.03
N ALA A 226 12.13 -9.46 16.34
CA ALA A 226 11.28 -8.31 16.58
C ALA A 226 10.45 -7.90 15.34
N TRP A 227 11.04 -7.95 14.15
CA TRP A 227 10.38 -7.66 12.90
C TRP A 227 9.22 -8.62 12.59
N TYR A 228 9.45 -9.94 12.74
CA TYR A 228 8.38 -10.92 12.56
C TYR A 228 7.28 -10.75 13.60
N ALA A 229 7.64 -10.58 14.87
CA ALA A 229 6.67 -10.36 15.94
C ALA A 229 5.82 -9.11 15.68
N GLN A 230 6.42 -8.03 15.20
CA GLN A 230 5.71 -6.81 14.85
C GLN A 230 4.74 -7.03 13.68
N ARG A 231 5.15 -7.76 12.64
CA ARG A 231 4.31 -8.07 11.47
C ARG A 231 3.10 -8.93 11.86
N ILE A 232 3.33 -10.00 12.62
CA ILE A 232 2.28 -10.89 13.14
C ILE A 232 1.26 -10.10 13.98
N THR A 233 1.77 -9.32 14.93
CA THR A 233 0.96 -8.50 15.83
C THR A 233 0.14 -7.47 15.05
N ARG A 234 0.75 -6.82 14.06
CA ARG A 234 0.07 -5.86 13.19
C ARG A 234 -1.08 -6.51 12.42
N LEU A 235 -0.83 -7.64 11.72
CA LEU A 235 -1.87 -8.36 10.97
C LEU A 235 -3.05 -8.76 11.86
N TRP A 236 -2.75 -9.22 13.07
CA TRP A 236 -3.78 -9.57 14.06
C TRP A 236 -4.62 -8.35 14.46
N HIS A 237 -3.97 -7.23 14.78
CA HIS A 237 -4.69 -6.01 15.14
C HIS A 237 -5.46 -5.41 13.97
N GLU A 238 -4.92 -5.45 12.77
CA GLU A 238 -5.64 -5.01 11.56
C GLU A 238 -6.89 -5.85 11.32
N LYS A 239 -6.80 -7.17 11.47
CA LYS A 239 -7.95 -8.06 11.38
C LYS A 239 -9.01 -7.70 12.40
N ARG A 240 -8.62 -7.57 13.68
CA ARG A 240 -9.57 -7.19 14.75
C ARG A 240 -10.19 -5.83 14.52
N ALA A 241 -9.41 -4.87 14.01
CA ALA A 241 -9.92 -3.56 13.62
C ALA A 241 -11.00 -3.68 12.53
N ARG A 242 -10.74 -4.50 11.49
CA ARG A 242 -11.72 -4.75 10.41
C ARG A 242 -13.01 -5.38 10.94
N GLU A 243 -12.91 -6.35 11.84
CA GLU A 243 -14.08 -6.98 12.44
C GLU A 243 -14.90 -5.98 13.26
N THR A 244 -14.24 -5.16 14.06
CA THR A 244 -14.90 -4.09 14.82
C THR A 244 -15.60 -3.10 13.88
N ILE A 245 -14.94 -2.69 12.79
CA ILE A 245 -15.50 -1.78 11.79
C ILE A 245 -16.69 -2.42 11.07
N ARG A 246 -16.60 -3.71 10.73
CA ARG A 246 -17.72 -4.44 10.11
C ARG A 246 -18.94 -4.58 11.04
N ALA A 247 -18.71 -4.73 12.32
CA ALA A 247 -19.76 -4.88 13.33
C ALA A 247 -20.33 -3.54 13.81
N ALA A 248 -19.61 -2.44 13.62
CA ALA A 248 -20.02 -1.13 14.09
C ALA A 248 -21.05 -0.51 13.14
N SER A 249 -22.24 -0.28 13.64
CA SER A 249 -23.04 0.86 13.21
C SER A 249 -22.39 2.15 13.77
N PRO A 250 -22.54 3.33 13.14
CA PRO A 250 -22.07 4.57 13.72
C PRO A 250 -22.61 4.68 15.15
N ARG A 251 -21.73 4.43 16.11
CA ARG A 251 -22.12 4.59 17.51
C ARG A 251 -22.22 6.06 17.79
N ARG A 252 -23.29 6.45 18.48
CA ARG A 252 -23.44 7.81 19.01
C ARG A 252 -22.15 8.23 19.68
N ALA A 253 -21.40 9.14 19.03
CA ALA A 253 -20.56 10.02 19.82
C ALA A 253 -21.47 10.71 20.83
N SER A 254 -21.07 10.79 22.07
CA SER A 254 -21.89 11.30 23.21
C SER A 254 -22.33 12.76 23.06
N THR A 255 -22.10 13.38 21.93
CA THR A 255 -22.47 14.76 21.58
C THR A 255 -23.42 14.73 20.39
N SER A 256 -24.45 15.55 20.44
CA SER A 256 -25.42 15.75 19.37
C SER A 256 -24.73 15.83 18.01
N PRO A 257 -25.29 15.23 16.92
CA PRO A 257 -24.72 15.33 15.61
C PRO A 257 -24.56 16.80 15.25
N ALA A 258 -23.31 17.24 15.14
CA ALA A 258 -23.01 18.61 14.76
C ALA A 258 -22.94 18.66 13.24
N LEU A 259 -23.94 19.26 12.63
CA LEU A 259 -23.90 19.63 11.23
C LEU A 259 -23.56 21.12 11.17
N TRP A 260 -22.41 21.42 10.63
CA TRP A 260 -21.97 22.79 10.35
C TRP A 260 -21.98 23.01 8.84
N LYS A 261 -22.55 24.12 8.40
CA LYS A 261 -22.69 24.47 6.98
C LYS A 261 -22.03 25.79 6.70
N GLN A 262 -21.33 25.89 5.59
CA GLN A 262 -20.81 27.15 5.07
C GLN A 262 -20.75 27.12 3.54
N GLY A 263 -21.36 28.12 2.93
CA GLY A 263 -21.41 28.20 1.47
C GLY A 263 -22.01 26.92 0.85
N CYS A 264 -21.25 26.28 -0.03
CA CYS A 264 -21.64 25.00 -0.66
C CYS A 264 -21.16 23.76 0.09
N GLY A 265 -20.53 23.92 1.27
CA GLY A 265 -19.92 22.83 2.03
C GLY A 265 -20.55 22.56 3.39
N ALA A 266 -20.34 21.36 3.89
CA ALA A 266 -20.77 20.90 5.19
C ALA A 266 -19.69 20.07 5.86
N ILE A 267 -19.55 20.24 7.18
CA ILE A 267 -18.77 19.36 8.05
C ILE A 267 -19.74 18.78 9.06
N ALA A 268 -19.63 17.50 9.34
CA ALA A 268 -20.49 16.86 10.31
C ALA A 268 -19.78 15.77 11.08
N ARG A 269 -20.23 15.56 12.31
CA ARG A 269 -20.02 14.32 13.05
C ARG A 269 -21.27 13.45 12.89
N ILE A 270 -21.11 12.32 12.24
CA ILE A 270 -22.19 11.40 11.92
C ILE A 270 -22.44 10.49 13.11
N ALA A 271 -23.68 10.49 13.59
CA ALA A 271 -24.13 9.63 14.69
C ALA A 271 -24.90 8.39 14.17
N ASP A 272 -25.60 8.55 13.04
CA ASP A 272 -26.51 7.54 12.49
C ASP A 272 -26.79 7.79 11.00
N GLN A 273 -27.63 6.94 10.42
CA GLN A 273 -28.08 7.05 9.03
C GLN A 273 -28.77 8.39 8.73
N SER A 274 -29.54 8.92 9.66
CA SER A 274 -30.31 10.16 9.44
C SER A 274 -29.39 11.38 9.33
N SER A 275 -28.38 11.47 10.20
CA SER A 275 -27.36 12.53 10.15
C SER A 275 -26.51 12.44 8.87
N PHE A 276 -26.18 11.24 8.41
CA PHE A 276 -25.48 11.05 7.14
C PHE A 276 -26.34 11.48 5.94
N THR A 277 -27.60 11.07 5.92
CA THR A 277 -28.57 11.45 4.87
C THR A 277 -28.77 12.97 4.82
N ALA A 278 -28.78 13.65 5.98
CA ALA A 278 -28.88 15.10 6.03
C ALA A 278 -27.68 15.79 5.34
N VAL A 279 -26.47 15.28 5.55
CA VAL A 279 -25.27 15.81 4.86
C VAL A 279 -25.37 15.61 3.34
N LEU A 280 -25.77 14.42 2.88
CA LEU A 280 -25.86 14.16 1.44
C LEU A 280 -26.92 15.02 0.74
N LYS A 281 -28.01 15.35 1.41
CA LYS A 281 -29.04 16.27 0.88
C LYS A 281 -28.50 17.67 0.60
N GLU A 282 -27.45 18.11 1.30
CA GLU A 282 -26.84 19.43 1.06
C GLU A 282 -26.01 19.48 -0.21
N ILE A 283 -25.47 18.33 -0.63
CA ILE A 283 -24.53 18.27 -1.75
C ILE A 283 -25.12 17.68 -3.03
N LEU A 284 -26.13 16.84 -2.92
CA LEU A 284 -26.80 16.25 -4.08
C LEU A 284 -27.81 17.23 -4.70
N PRO A 285 -28.07 17.10 -6.01
CA PRO A 285 -29.11 17.89 -6.66
C PRO A 285 -30.49 17.60 -6.07
N THR A 286 -31.36 18.59 -6.10
CA THR A 286 -32.75 18.47 -5.59
C THR A 286 -33.61 17.58 -6.46
N THR A 287 -33.30 17.48 -7.76
CA THR A 287 -33.95 16.57 -8.69
C THR A 287 -33.38 15.18 -8.54
N VAL A 288 -34.24 14.15 -8.45
CA VAL A 288 -33.78 12.76 -8.34
C VAL A 288 -33.07 12.35 -9.64
N PRO A 289 -31.79 12.02 -9.60
CA PRO A 289 -31.05 11.61 -10.78
C PRO A 289 -31.42 10.19 -11.20
N GLN A 290 -31.14 9.83 -12.46
CA GLN A 290 -31.32 8.47 -12.94
C GLN A 290 -30.39 7.47 -12.21
N ARG A 291 -29.15 7.87 -11.97
CA ARG A 291 -28.11 7.13 -11.28
C ARG A 291 -27.26 8.09 -10.45
N VAL A 292 -26.56 7.53 -9.48
CA VAL A 292 -25.48 8.23 -8.77
C VAL A 292 -24.18 7.42 -8.96
N LEU A 293 -23.19 8.05 -9.55
CA LEU A 293 -21.87 7.46 -9.67
C LEU A 293 -21.08 7.74 -8.39
N VAL A 294 -20.37 6.76 -7.89
CA VAL A 294 -19.60 6.86 -6.66
C VAL A 294 -18.19 6.37 -6.88
N LYS A 295 -17.21 7.28 -6.88
CA LYS A 295 -15.80 6.92 -6.86
C LYS A 295 -15.36 6.69 -5.43
N VAL A 296 -15.16 5.45 -5.08
CA VAL A 296 -14.69 5.02 -3.74
C VAL A 296 -13.16 5.10 -3.61
N THR A 297 -12.64 4.90 -2.42
CA THR A 297 -11.21 4.75 -2.18
C THR A 297 -10.88 3.29 -1.89
N TRP A 298 -10.26 2.57 -2.85
CA TRP A 298 -9.83 1.19 -2.66
C TRP A 298 -8.38 1.03 -3.09
N HIS A 299 -7.44 1.31 -2.18
CA HIS A 299 -6.01 1.24 -2.50
C HIS A 299 -5.37 -0.12 -2.21
N GLY A 300 -5.90 -0.86 -1.25
CA GLY A 300 -5.33 -2.14 -0.83
C GLY A 300 -6.04 -2.69 0.38
N TYR A 301 -5.44 -3.68 1.04
CA TYR A 301 -6.05 -4.39 2.17
C TYR A 301 -5.81 -3.72 3.53
N ALA A 302 -4.93 -2.73 3.62
CA ALA A 302 -4.60 -2.08 4.88
C ALA A 302 -5.79 -1.27 5.41
N THR A 303 -6.20 -1.53 6.64
CA THR A 303 -7.34 -0.87 7.30
C THR A 303 -7.14 0.64 7.33
N GLY A 304 -8.19 1.40 7.03
CA GLY A 304 -8.14 2.87 6.93
C GLY A 304 -7.70 3.40 5.57
N THR A 305 -7.11 2.56 4.69
CA THR A 305 -6.69 2.98 3.34
C THR A 305 -7.73 2.70 2.27
N TYR A 306 -8.87 2.13 2.64
CA TYR A 306 -10.00 1.89 1.75
C TYR A 306 -11.32 2.27 2.43
N THR A 307 -12.35 2.54 1.62
CA THR A 307 -13.71 2.81 2.09
C THR A 307 -14.22 1.63 2.91
N ASP A 308 -14.54 1.85 4.17
CA ASP A 308 -15.05 0.79 5.05
C ASP A 308 -16.41 0.28 4.56
N PRO A 309 -16.70 -1.03 4.66
CA PRO A 309 -18.00 -1.57 4.28
C PRO A 309 -19.18 -0.87 4.97
N ALA A 310 -19.03 -0.51 6.24
CA ALA A 310 -20.06 0.22 6.98
C ALA A 310 -20.25 1.66 6.46
N ALA A 311 -19.18 2.33 6.01
CA ALA A 311 -19.27 3.65 5.40
C ALA A 311 -19.96 3.58 4.02
N LEU A 312 -19.64 2.56 3.24
CA LEU A 312 -20.30 2.32 1.96
C LEU A 312 -21.79 1.99 2.16
N ASP A 313 -22.14 1.19 3.18
CA ASP A 313 -23.52 0.85 3.51
C ASP A 313 -24.34 2.11 3.87
N LEU A 314 -23.80 2.99 4.71
CA LEU A 314 -24.41 4.29 5.03
C LEU A 314 -24.65 5.14 3.78
N LEU A 315 -23.62 5.21 2.91
CA LEU A 315 -23.74 5.98 1.67
C LEU A 315 -24.85 5.43 0.80
N LEU A 316 -24.84 4.13 0.49
CA LEU A 316 -25.79 3.50 -0.40
C LEU A 316 -27.22 3.58 0.11
N ASN A 317 -27.43 3.50 1.44
CA ASN A 317 -28.74 3.71 2.06
C ASN A 317 -29.27 5.16 1.94
N ALA A 318 -28.37 6.13 1.81
CA ALA A 318 -28.74 7.56 1.77
C ALA A 318 -28.93 8.10 0.35
N LEU A 319 -28.48 7.35 -0.67
CA LEU A 319 -28.59 7.81 -2.07
C LEU A 319 -30.04 7.83 -2.56
N PRO A 320 -30.43 8.88 -3.34
CA PRO A 320 -31.79 9.00 -3.88
C PRO A 320 -32.05 8.08 -5.08
N ALA A 321 -31.02 7.44 -5.64
CA ALA A 321 -31.10 6.61 -6.83
C ALA A 321 -30.08 5.46 -6.76
N PRO A 322 -30.25 4.41 -7.61
CA PRO A 322 -29.32 3.30 -7.68
C PRO A 322 -27.89 3.77 -7.98
N ALA A 323 -26.91 3.17 -7.30
CA ALA A 323 -25.51 3.54 -7.38
C ALA A 323 -24.74 2.72 -8.43
N ILE A 324 -23.77 3.39 -9.07
CA ILE A 324 -22.68 2.76 -9.83
C ILE A 324 -21.38 3.07 -9.09
N ILE A 325 -20.76 2.04 -8.53
CA ILE A 325 -19.48 2.16 -7.82
C ILE A 325 -18.36 2.12 -8.84
N LEU A 326 -17.47 3.09 -8.79
CA LEU A 326 -16.35 3.24 -9.72
C LEU A 326 -15.02 3.09 -8.98
N GLU A 327 -14.13 2.27 -9.50
CA GLU A 327 -12.73 2.23 -9.11
C GLU A 327 -11.87 1.66 -10.24
N GLY A 328 -10.67 2.17 -10.42
CA GLY A 328 -9.69 1.54 -11.31
C GLY A 328 -8.86 0.49 -10.56
N HIS A 329 -8.34 -0.49 -11.28
CA HIS A 329 -7.45 -1.49 -10.71
C HIS A 329 -6.17 -0.87 -10.12
N THR A 330 -5.64 -1.45 -9.05
CA THR A 330 -4.33 -1.09 -8.49
C THR A 330 -3.61 -2.32 -7.96
N THR A 331 -2.31 -2.38 -8.19
CA THR A 331 -1.45 -3.47 -7.70
C THR A 331 -1.50 -3.67 -6.19
N GLY A 332 -1.89 -2.64 -5.42
CA GLY A 332 -2.09 -2.73 -3.97
C GLY A 332 -3.22 -3.67 -3.55
N ARG A 333 -4.11 -4.06 -4.47
CA ARG A 333 -5.20 -5.02 -4.24
C ARG A 333 -4.87 -6.43 -4.71
N ASN A 334 -3.73 -6.63 -5.37
CA ASN A 334 -3.32 -7.95 -5.82
C ASN A 334 -2.89 -8.82 -4.64
N LEU A 335 -3.30 -10.06 -4.66
CA LEU A 335 -2.85 -11.05 -3.69
C LEU A 335 -1.34 -11.28 -3.85
N GLY A 336 -0.63 -11.28 -2.72
CA GLY A 336 0.82 -11.45 -2.72
C GLY A 336 1.61 -10.29 -3.32
N GLY A 337 0.96 -9.14 -3.61
CA GLY A 337 1.63 -7.98 -4.22
C GLY A 337 2.07 -8.24 -5.66
N ALA A 338 1.52 -9.26 -6.32
CA ALA A 338 1.82 -9.58 -7.71
C ALA A 338 1.64 -8.34 -8.60
N GLN A 339 2.62 -8.08 -9.44
CA GLN A 339 2.56 -7.02 -10.42
C GLN A 339 2.26 -7.63 -11.80
N PHE A 340 1.59 -6.85 -12.65
CA PHE A 340 1.42 -7.21 -14.04
C PHE A 340 2.68 -6.94 -14.82
N ASP A 341 2.96 -7.80 -15.76
CA ASP A 341 3.73 -7.46 -16.91
C ASP A 341 2.78 -6.84 -17.95
N TRP A 342 2.78 -5.50 -18.01
CA TRP A 342 1.95 -4.77 -18.95
C TRP A 342 2.52 -4.80 -20.40
N GLU A 343 3.67 -5.42 -20.60
CA GLU A 343 4.22 -5.67 -21.93
C GLU A 343 3.51 -6.88 -22.59
N THR A 344 2.89 -7.75 -21.77
CA THR A 344 2.01 -8.79 -22.28
C THR A 344 0.58 -8.29 -22.45
N ASP A 345 -0.14 -8.82 -23.43
CA ASP A 345 -1.48 -8.36 -23.87
C ASP A 345 -2.43 -8.11 -22.68
N ALA A 346 -2.99 -6.91 -22.59
CA ALA A 346 -3.98 -6.53 -21.61
C ALA A 346 -5.21 -7.47 -21.56
N LYS A 347 -5.48 -8.21 -22.65
CA LYS A 347 -6.56 -9.21 -22.71
C LYS A 347 -6.30 -10.43 -21.83
N GLU A 348 -5.05 -10.91 -21.75
CA GLU A 348 -4.69 -12.04 -20.90
C GLU A 348 -4.78 -11.68 -19.43
N ASN A 349 -4.47 -10.44 -19.09
CA ASN A 349 -4.51 -9.93 -17.71
C ASN A 349 -5.94 -9.67 -17.19
N ARG A 350 -6.95 -9.53 -18.06
CA ARG A 350 -8.32 -9.19 -17.63
C ARG A 350 -8.97 -10.25 -16.75
N ALA A 351 -8.84 -11.52 -17.09
CA ALA A 351 -9.40 -12.61 -16.28
C ALA A 351 -8.76 -12.63 -14.89
N TRP A 352 -7.48 -12.39 -14.84
CA TRP A 352 -6.74 -12.29 -13.59
C TRP A 352 -7.12 -11.03 -12.79
N ILE A 353 -7.25 -9.85 -13.42
CA ILE A 353 -7.76 -8.62 -12.77
C ILE A 353 -9.12 -8.89 -12.12
N ARG A 354 -10.06 -9.49 -12.85
CA ARG A 354 -11.39 -9.86 -12.33
C ARG A 354 -11.30 -10.75 -11.10
N GLN A 355 -10.41 -11.74 -11.13
CA GLN A 355 -10.19 -12.62 -9.99
C GLN A 355 -9.63 -11.87 -8.77
N GLN A 356 -8.64 -10.99 -8.96
CA GLN A 356 -8.06 -10.18 -7.88
C GLN A 356 -9.10 -9.22 -7.29
N GLU A 357 -9.88 -8.55 -8.13
CA GLU A 357 -10.94 -7.65 -7.70
C GLU A 357 -12.05 -8.40 -6.95
N ALA A 358 -12.52 -9.53 -7.46
CA ALA A 358 -13.53 -10.34 -6.79
C ALA A 358 -13.06 -10.80 -5.41
N GLU A 359 -11.81 -11.25 -5.30
CA GLU A 359 -11.23 -11.65 -4.03
C GLU A 359 -11.05 -10.46 -3.06
N TYR A 360 -10.63 -9.29 -3.57
CA TYR A 360 -10.56 -8.07 -2.78
C TYR A 360 -11.92 -7.70 -2.19
N LEU A 361 -12.95 -7.64 -3.02
CA LEU A 361 -14.31 -7.28 -2.60
C LEU A 361 -14.88 -8.27 -1.59
N ARG A 362 -14.63 -9.57 -1.80
CA ARG A 362 -15.05 -10.63 -0.88
C ARG A 362 -14.34 -10.50 0.48
N ARG A 363 -13.01 -10.35 0.49
CA ARG A 363 -12.21 -10.28 1.73
C ARG A 363 -12.51 -9.05 2.56
N THR A 364 -12.75 -7.94 1.92
CA THR A 364 -13.07 -6.68 2.60
C THR A 364 -14.53 -6.62 3.06
N GLY A 365 -15.42 -7.50 2.56
CA GLY A 365 -16.86 -7.49 2.83
C GLY A 365 -17.63 -6.45 2.01
N LEU A 366 -16.97 -5.82 1.05
CA LEU A 366 -17.60 -4.82 0.16
C LEU A 366 -18.58 -5.49 -0.81
N ALA A 367 -18.29 -6.73 -1.26
CA ALA A 367 -19.19 -7.50 -2.12
C ALA A 367 -20.59 -7.67 -1.49
N ASP A 368 -20.66 -8.00 -0.20
CA ASP A 368 -21.92 -8.21 0.52
C ASP A 368 -22.72 -6.91 0.63
N VAL A 369 -22.06 -5.78 0.85
CA VAL A 369 -22.69 -4.46 0.89
C VAL A 369 -23.27 -4.11 -0.47
N MET A 370 -22.49 -4.23 -1.54
CA MET A 370 -22.97 -3.93 -2.90
C MET A 370 -24.13 -4.82 -3.31
N ALA A 371 -24.08 -6.12 -3.00
CA ALA A 371 -25.16 -7.06 -3.29
C ALA A 371 -26.46 -6.67 -2.58
N ARG A 372 -26.38 -6.29 -1.30
CA ARG A 372 -27.53 -5.87 -0.47
C ARG A 372 -28.26 -4.67 -1.07
N HIS A 373 -27.48 -3.71 -1.61
CA HIS A 373 -28.02 -2.49 -2.22
C HIS A 373 -28.23 -2.60 -3.74
N ARG A 374 -27.93 -3.76 -4.34
CA ARG A 374 -27.96 -3.95 -5.80
C ARG A 374 -27.13 -2.89 -6.54
N ALA A 375 -26.05 -2.45 -5.92
CA ALA A 375 -25.14 -1.48 -6.51
C ALA A 375 -24.29 -2.16 -7.61
N GLN A 376 -24.20 -1.53 -8.75
CA GLN A 376 -23.34 -1.98 -9.84
C GLN A 376 -21.89 -1.57 -9.56
N TYR A 377 -20.93 -2.45 -9.85
CA TYR A 377 -19.50 -2.11 -9.81
C TYR A 377 -18.93 -2.06 -11.22
N VAL A 378 -18.20 -1.00 -11.52
CA VAL A 378 -17.43 -0.84 -12.76
C VAL A 378 -15.96 -0.68 -12.41
N ASN A 379 -15.16 -1.67 -12.79
CA ASN A 379 -13.70 -1.53 -12.81
C ASN A 379 -13.30 -0.72 -14.03
N VAL A 380 -12.93 0.55 -13.81
CA VAL A 380 -12.63 1.50 -14.89
C VAL A 380 -11.43 1.04 -15.73
N THR A 381 -10.45 0.34 -15.15
CA THR A 381 -9.32 -0.22 -15.91
C THR A 381 -9.79 -1.28 -16.90
N GLU A 382 -10.62 -2.21 -16.45
CA GLU A 382 -11.16 -3.27 -17.30
C GLU A 382 -12.07 -2.70 -18.39
N ALA A 383 -13.03 -1.87 -18.01
CA ALA A 383 -13.98 -1.25 -18.95
C ALA A 383 -13.25 -0.44 -20.02
N PHE A 384 -12.21 0.31 -19.64
CA PHE A 384 -11.42 1.08 -20.60
C PHE A 384 -10.75 0.19 -21.65
N TRP A 385 -10.07 -0.90 -21.24
CA TRP A 385 -9.37 -1.79 -22.16
C TRP A 385 -10.32 -2.68 -22.97
N ASP A 386 -11.54 -2.91 -22.51
CA ASP A 386 -12.57 -3.59 -23.30
C ASP A 386 -13.06 -2.70 -24.45
N GLU A 387 -13.18 -1.40 -24.22
CA GLU A 387 -13.69 -0.44 -25.20
C GLU A 387 -12.60 0.14 -26.11
N TYR A 388 -11.36 0.26 -25.63
CA TYR A 388 -10.24 0.87 -26.33
C TYR A 388 -9.01 -0.06 -26.34
N PRO A 389 -9.07 -1.19 -27.06
CA PRO A 389 -7.99 -2.19 -27.06
C PRO A 389 -6.69 -1.67 -27.68
N GLU A 390 -6.75 -0.63 -28.50
CA GLU A 390 -5.60 0.07 -29.10
C GLU A 390 -5.51 1.46 -28.45
N ALA A 391 -4.69 1.57 -27.41
CA ALA A 391 -4.63 2.72 -26.52
C ALA A 391 -4.39 4.07 -27.24
N GLU A 392 -5.44 4.80 -27.54
CA GLU A 392 -5.34 6.25 -27.69
C GLU A 392 -5.37 6.89 -26.30
N SER A 393 -4.25 7.38 -25.84
CA SER A 393 -3.95 7.79 -24.47
C SER A 393 -4.73 9.00 -23.93
N THR A 394 -5.71 9.52 -24.63
CA THR A 394 -6.43 10.77 -24.28
C THR A 394 -7.85 10.57 -23.78
N ARG A 395 -8.39 9.36 -23.84
CA ARG A 395 -9.76 9.05 -23.42
C ARG A 395 -9.75 8.16 -22.18
N PHE A 396 -9.78 8.73 -20.99
CA PHE A 396 -9.79 7.95 -19.74
C PHE A 396 -11.19 7.60 -19.20
N ILE A 397 -12.24 8.05 -19.88
CA ILE A 397 -13.62 7.72 -19.47
C ILE A 397 -14.11 6.58 -20.35
N PRO A 398 -14.46 5.41 -19.77
CA PRO A 398 -15.16 4.36 -20.51
C PRO A 398 -16.45 4.88 -21.14
N GLN A 399 -16.72 4.50 -22.39
CA GLN A 399 -17.89 4.96 -23.12
C GLN A 399 -19.19 4.57 -22.42
N THR A 400 -19.23 3.37 -21.81
CA THR A 400 -20.36 2.91 -21.00
C THR A 400 -20.72 3.85 -19.84
N LEU A 401 -19.76 4.64 -19.33
CA LEU A 401 -20.04 5.65 -18.30
C LEU A 401 -20.65 6.92 -18.88
N LEU A 402 -20.39 7.24 -20.15
CA LEU A 402 -20.92 8.44 -20.79
C LEU A 402 -22.44 8.39 -20.99
N GLU A 403 -23.06 7.19 -20.94
CA GLU A 403 -24.52 7.04 -20.91
C GLU A 403 -25.18 7.74 -19.71
N PHE A 404 -24.39 7.98 -18.65
CA PHE A 404 -24.82 8.65 -17.42
C PHE A 404 -24.34 10.11 -17.35
N SER A 405 -23.98 10.73 -18.48
CA SER A 405 -23.59 12.14 -18.53
C SER A 405 -24.63 13.03 -17.87
N GLY A 406 -24.19 14.03 -17.10
CA GLY A 406 -25.04 14.90 -16.31
C GLY A 406 -25.51 14.34 -14.97
N CYS A 407 -25.28 13.04 -14.68
CA CYS A 407 -25.55 12.49 -13.36
C CYS A 407 -24.50 12.96 -12.32
N PRO A 408 -24.86 12.95 -11.02
CA PRO A 408 -23.91 13.21 -9.96
C PRO A 408 -22.81 12.15 -9.91
N LEU A 409 -21.55 12.59 -9.76
CA LEU A 409 -20.41 11.77 -9.44
C LEU A 409 -19.85 12.20 -8.08
N ILE A 410 -20.03 11.36 -7.07
CA ILE A 410 -19.51 11.57 -5.73
C ILE A 410 -18.09 11.02 -5.68
N SER A 411 -17.08 11.87 -5.43
CA SER A 411 -15.78 11.41 -4.97
C SER A 411 -15.86 11.09 -3.48
N PHE A 412 -16.14 9.82 -3.15
CA PHE A 412 -16.25 9.31 -1.78
C PHE A 412 -14.87 8.89 -1.28
N ALA A 413 -14.13 9.89 -0.82
CA ALA A 413 -12.74 9.77 -0.46
C ALA A 413 -12.55 9.45 1.03
N LYS A 414 -11.56 8.63 1.33
CA LYS A 414 -11.10 8.36 2.69
C LYS A 414 -10.21 9.50 3.19
N PHE A 415 -10.36 9.89 4.45
CA PHE A 415 -9.34 10.72 5.09
C PHE A 415 -7.99 9.98 5.13
N LYS A 416 -7.00 10.44 4.35
CA LYS A 416 -5.68 9.81 4.20
C LYS A 416 -4.55 10.83 4.16
N GLY A 417 -4.40 11.62 5.20
CA GLY A 417 -3.34 12.64 5.24
C GLY A 417 -3.63 13.86 4.36
N PRO A 418 -2.72 14.84 4.34
CA PRO A 418 -3.06 16.23 4.05
C PRO A 418 -3.48 16.54 2.61
N THR A 419 -3.13 15.73 1.63
CA THR A 419 -3.33 16.08 0.22
C THR A 419 -3.94 14.97 -0.63
N ARG A 420 -4.26 13.83 -0.04
CA ARG A 420 -4.76 12.66 -0.77
C ARG A 420 -6.23 12.42 -0.45
N LEU A 421 -7.08 13.37 -0.82
CA LEU A 421 -8.50 13.44 -0.51
C LEU A 421 -9.37 13.29 -1.77
N GLY A 422 -10.45 14.04 -1.90
CA GLY A 422 -11.45 13.91 -2.96
C GLY A 422 -10.91 14.15 -4.36
N ILE A 423 -10.09 15.18 -4.58
CA ILE A 423 -9.47 15.47 -5.88
C ILE A 423 -8.52 14.34 -6.27
N SER A 424 -7.62 13.94 -5.36
CA SER A 424 -6.69 12.86 -5.61
C SER A 424 -7.35 11.48 -5.68
N ASN A 425 -8.53 11.31 -5.12
CA ASN A 425 -9.32 10.09 -5.24
C ASN A 425 -9.73 9.82 -6.70
N LEU A 426 -10.05 10.88 -7.46
CA LEU A 426 -10.38 10.76 -8.88
C LEU A 426 -9.21 10.25 -9.73
N PHE A 427 -7.96 10.45 -9.29
CA PHE A 427 -6.78 9.90 -9.97
C PHE A 427 -6.87 8.37 -10.12
N GLY A 428 -7.56 7.67 -9.22
CA GLY A 428 -7.87 6.26 -9.33
C GLY A 428 -8.71 5.87 -10.55
N LEU A 429 -9.32 6.82 -11.26
CA LEU A 429 -10.07 6.60 -12.49
C LEU A 429 -9.20 6.56 -13.75
N ILE A 430 -7.91 6.87 -13.66
CA ILE A 430 -6.97 6.60 -14.74
C ILE A 430 -6.75 5.08 -14.80
N PRO A 431 -6.98 4.42 -15.94
CA PRO A 431 -6.77 2.99 -16.08
C PRO A 431 -5.29 2.62 -15.96
N GLN A 432 -4.99 1.46 -15.36
CA GLN A 432 -3.64 0.89 -15.41
C GLN A 432 -3.36 0.33 -16.82
N PRO A 433 -2.10 0.40 -17.32
CA PRO A 433 -0.89 0.95 -16.68
C PRO A 433 -0.70 2.46 -16.82
N LEU A 434 -1.58 3.15 -17.56
CA LEU A 434 -1.45 4.58 -17.86
C LEU A 434 -1.32 5.43 -16.58
N ARG A 435 -1.97 5.02 -15.49
CA ARG A 435 -1.91 5.69 -14.19
C ARG A 435 -0.49 5.85 -13.65
N ASP A 436 0.38 4.86 -13.84
CA ASP A 436 1.74 4.89 -13.31
C ASP A 436 2.57 5.97 -14.03
N ALA A 437 2.38 6.15 -15.34
CA ALA A 437 3.02 7.21 -16.09
C ALA A 437 2.52 8.61 -15.66
N TRP A 438 1.23 8.73 -15.33
CA TRP A 438 0.62 9.99 -14.93
C TRP A 438 0.91 10.38 -13.47
N HIS A 439 1.37 9.44 -12.64
CA HIS A 439 1.73 9.75 -11.25
C HIS A 439 2.88 10.76 -11.16
N GLY A 440 3.79 10.72 -12.12
CA GLY A 440 4.88 11.68 -12.26
C GLY A 440 5.92 11.63 -11.13
N PRO A 441 6.95 12.47 -11.23
CA PRO A 441 8.12 12.42 -10.34
C PRO A 441 7.93 13.18 -9.01
N ASN A 442 6.93 14.07 -8.90
CA ASN A 442 6.76 14.93 -7.74
C ASN A 442 5.29 15.32 -7.49
N ILE A 443 5.06 15.97 -6.35
CA ILE A 443 3.71 16.36 -5.90
C ILE A 443 3.02 17.34 -6.85
N THR A 444 3.75 18.24 -7.48
CA THR A 444 3.18 19.23 -8.41
C THR A 444 2.68 18.56 -9.68
N TRP A 445 3.45 17.61 -10.22
CA TRP A 445 3.03 16.80 -11.37
C TRP A 445 1.80 15.98 -11.04
N PHE A 446 1.84 15.28 -9.91
CA PHE A 446 0.71 14.50 -9.42
C PHE A 446 -0.56 15.34 -9.24
N ALA A 447 -0.43 16.54 -8.64
CA ALA A 447 -1.55 17.46 -8.46
C ALA A 447 -2.16 17.90 -9.79
N ARG A 448 -1.32 18.19 -10.80
CA ARG A 448 -1.79 18.54 -12.15
C ARG A 448 -2.57 17.39 -12.77
N ALA A 449 -2.03 16.17 -12.72
CA ALA A 449 -2.72 14.99 -13.22
C ALA A 449 -4.09 14.77 -12.52
N CYS A 450 -4.16 14.97 -11.21
CA CYS A 450 -5.42 14.92 -10.48
C CYS A 450 -6.43 15.98 -10.96
N CYS A 451 -5.95 17.21 -11.21
CA CYS A 451 -6.80 18.28 -11.74
C CYS A 451 -7.30 17.99 -13.16
N ASP A 452 -6.46 17.42 -14.02
CA ASP A 452 -6.84 17.06 -15.39
C ASP A 452 -7.93 15.99 -15.39
N VAL A 453 -7.82 14.97 -14.51
CA VAL A 453 -8.88 13.98 -14.32
C VAL A 453 -10.17 14.63 -13.79
N ALA A 454 -10.06 15.55 -12.82
CA ALA A 454 -11.22 16.25 -12.28
C ALA A 454 -11.92 17.10 -13.36
N LYS A 455 -11.17 17.80 -14.23
CA LYS A 455 -11.73 18.55 -15.37
C LYS A 455 -12.42 17.60 -16.36
N LEU A 456 -11.76 16.50 -16.71
CA LEU A 456 -12.28 15.52 -17.66
C LEU A 456 -13.60 14.92 -17.18
N TYR A 457 -13.66 14.46 -15.94
CA TYR A 457 -14.90 13.91 -15.38
C TYR A 457 -15.93 15.02 -15.11
N GLY A 458 -15.49 16.20 -14.68
CA GLY A 458 -16.38 17.35 -14.45
C GLY A 458 -17.04 17.91 -15.70
N SER A 459 -16.46 17.69 -16.89
CA SER A 459 -17.11 18.06 -18.16
C SER A 459 -18.28 17.15 -18.54
N ASN A 460 -18.38 15.96 -17.92
CA ASN A 460 -19.42 14.97 -18.22
C ASN A 460 -20.38 14.72 -17.05
N PHE A 461 -19.93 14.93 -15.81
CA PHE A 461 -20.67 14.60 -14.59
C PHE A 461 -20.72 15.79 -13.63
N GLN A 462 -21.74 15.81 -12.77
CA GLN A 462 -21.81 16.79 -11.68
C GLN A 462 -20.95 16.32 -10.52
N LEU A 463 -19.69 16.80 -10.45
CA LEU A 463 -18.76 16.39 -9.40
C LEU A 463 -19.16 16.97 -8.05
N CYS A 464 -19.17 16.13 -7.04
CA CYS A 464 -19.22 16.53 -5.64
C CYS A 464 -18.22 15.73 -4.80
N GLY A 465 -17.74 16.33 -3.72
CA GLY A 465 -16.75 15.74 -2.82
C GLY A 465 -17.36 15.32 -1.49
N VAL A 466 -17.02 14.12 -1.06
CA VAL A 466 -17.29 13.63 0.29
C VAL A 466 -16.01 12.98 0.80
N VAL A 467 -15.42 13.59 1.83
CA VAL A 467 -14.23 13.04 2.50
C VAL A 467 -14.68 12.49 3.85
N GLU A 468 -14.51 11.19 4.04
CA GLU A 468 -15.04 10.47 5.18
C GLU A 468 -13.94 9.87 6.07
N GLY A 469 -14.09 10.02 7.37
CA GLY A 469 -13.33 9.35 8.41
C GLY A 469 -14.25 8.66 9.40
N LEU A 470 -15.37 8.11 8.93
CA LEU A 470 -16.47 7.63 9.78
C LEU A 470 -15.99 6.57 10.77
N PHE A 471 -15.50 5.46 10.28
CA PHE A 471 -15.07 4.30 11.07
C PHE A 471 -13.56 4.19 11.17
N SER A 472 -12.85 4.64 10.13
CA SER A 472 -11.40 4.67 10.11
C SER A 472 -10.88 5.82 9.27
N ALA A 473 -9.75 6.38 9.68
CA ALA A 473 -8.99 7.39 8.94
C ALA A 473 -7.50 7.15 9.14
N VAL A 474 -6.67 7.67 8.24
CA VAL A 474 -5.22 7.52 8.26
C VAL A 474 -4.57 8.85 8.58
N ARG A 475 -3.71 8.85 9.60
CA ARG A 475 -2.73 9.92 9.83
C ARG A 475 -1.34 9.37 9.55
N TRP A 476 -0.69 9.87 8.50
CA TRP A 476 0.66 9.45 8.16
C TRP A 476 1.63 9.80 9.28
N ASN A 477 2.34 8.78 9.74
CA ASN A 477 3.32 8.90 10.82
C ASN A 477 4.49 7.95 10.51
N ARG A 478 5.71 8.48 10.42
CA ARG A 478 6.91 7.68 10.13
C ARG A 478 7.09 6.53 11.12
N ASN A 479 6.67 6.72 12.36
CA ASN A 479 6.73 5.73 13.45
C ASN A 479 5.37 5.08 13.73
N GLY A 480 4.38 5.23 12.82
CA GLY A 480 3.04 4.70 13.00
C GLY A 480 3.03 3.17 13.10
N LEU A 481 2.07 2.68 13.89
CA LEU A 481 1.92 1.24 14.16
C LEU A 481 1.42 0.44 12.97
N TYR A 482 0.78 1.09 12.02
CA TYR A 482 0.20 0.46 10.83
C TYR A 482 1.05 0.80 9.62
N ARG A 483 1.00 -0.09 8.63
CA ARG A 483 1.75 0.09 7.40
C ARG A 483 0.88 -0.11 6.17
N SER A 484 1.12 0.70 5.17
CA SER A 484 0.60 0.52 3.82
C SER A 484 1.75 0.54 2.81
N ARG A 485 1.43 0.31 1.54
CA ARG A 485 2.39 0.48 0.43
C ARG A 485 3.06 1.87 0.42
N TRP A 486 2.40 2.88 0.96
CA TRP A 486 2.86 4.28 0.94
C TRP A 486 3.56 4.75 2.22
N GLY A 487 3.73 3.88 3.19
CA GLY A 487 4.41 4.19 4.44
C GLY A 487 3.66 3.78 5.70
N ASN A 488 4.23 4.13 6.84
CA ASN A 488 3.62 3.89 8.14
C ASN A 488 2.59 4.97 8.49
N TYR A 489 1.60 4.59 9.28
CA TYR A 489 0.52 5.47 9.69
C TYR A 489 -0.07 5.08 11.04
N ASP A 490 -0.77 6.03 11.66
CA ASP A 490 -1.67 5.78 12.78
C ASP A 490 -3.09 5.63 12.25
N LEU A 491 -3.82 4.67 12.80
CA LEU A 491 -5.22 4.44 12.50
C LEU A 491 -6.10 5.19 13.52
N ILE A 492 -6.84 6.17 13.04
CA ILE A 492 -7.87 6.87 13.81
C ILE A 492 -9.18 6.11 13.61
N ARG A 493 -9.82 5.72 14.70
CA ARG A 493 -11.06 4.93 14.66
C ARG A 493 -12.25 5.76 15.14
N ASP A 494 -13.41 5.45 14.57
CA ASP A 494 -14.72 5.95 15.02
C ASP A 494 -14.78 7.47 15.20
N SER A 495 -14.06 8.22 14.33
CA SER A 495 -14.10 9.70 14.42
C SER A 495 -15.48 10.24 14.07
N GLY A 496 -16.23 9.52 13.25
CA GLY A 496 -17.54 9.94 12.77
C GLY A 496 -17.50 11.16 11.84
N LEU A 497 -16.32 11.70 11.53
CA LEU A 497 -16.18 12.96 10.80
C LEU A 497 -16.38 12.78 9.30
N ILE A 498 -17.03 13.78 8.70
CA ILE A 498 -17.21 13.92 7.28
C ILE A 498 -17.08 15.39 6.88
N ALA A 499 -16.42 15.63 5.75
CA ALA A 499 -16.45 16.91 5.05
C ALA A 499 -17.04 16.68 3.66
N ALA A 500 -18.06 17.42 3.29
CA ALA A 500 -18.79 17.24 2.05
C ALA A 500 -19.08 18.58 1.38
N SER A 501 -19.07 18.62 0.05
CA SER A 501 -19.40 19.81 -0.72
C SER A 501 -19.87 19.47 -2.13
N ARG A 502 -20.70 20.36 -2.70
CA ARG A 502 -21.01 20.36 -4.15
C ARG A 502 -19.77 20.68 -4.98
N GLY A 503 -18.80 21.40 -4.41
CA GLY A 503 -17.50 21.67 -5.01
C GLY A 503 -16.45 20.71 -4.50
N LEU A 504 -15.77 20.00 -5.38
CA LEU A 504 -14.73 19.04 -5.00
C LEU A 504 -13.56 19.72 -4.24
N VAL A 505 -13.15 20.92 -4.68
CA VAL A 505 -12.10 21.73 -4.05
C VAL A 505 -12.50 22.12 -2.64
N SER A 506 -13.72 22.60 -2.42
CA SER A 506 -14.25 22.98 -1.12
C SER A 506 -14.24 21.81 -0.13
N ALA A 507 -14.65 20.62 -0.58
CA ALA A 507 -14.62 19.42 0.25
C ALA A 507 -13.20 19.08 0.73
N ASP A 508 -12.21 19.18 -0.16
CA ASP A 508 -10.81 18.89 0.17
C ASP A 508 -10.19 19.96 1.09
N ILE A 509 -10.52 21.24 0.88
CA ILE A 509 -10.10 22.33 1.76
C ILE A 509 -10.64 22.09 3.17
N LEU A 510 -11.95 21.88 3.31
CA LEU A 510 -12.59 21.64 4.61
C LEU A 510 -12.01 20.40 5.31
N ALA A 511 -11.81 19.31 4.57
CA ALA A 511 -11.23 18.09 5.11
C ALA A 511 -9.76 18.25 5.54
N SER A 512 -8.96 18.99 4.77
CA SER A 512 -7.56 19.27 5.13
C SER A 512 -7.48 20.13 6.39
N ARG A 513 -8.32 21.13 6.52
CA ARG A 513 -8.38 21.97 7.71
C ARG A 513 -8.82 21.22 8.96
N LEU A 514 -9.77 20.27 8.83
CA LEU A 514 -10.14 19.36 9.93
C LEU A 514 -8.95 18.53 10.44
N GLN A 515 -7.97 18.29 9.58
CA GLN A 515 -6.72 17.60 9.95
C GLN A 515 -5.64 18.55 10.48
N GLY A 516 -5.96 19.83 10.67
CA GLY A 516 -5.00 20.84 11.11
C GLY A 516 -3.96 21.21 10.03
N GLN A 517 -4.26 20.96 8.75
CA GLN A 517 -3.35 21.26 7.65
C GLN A 517 -3.52 22.70 7.17
N ASP A 518 -2.41 23.37 6.94
CA ASP A 518 -2.39 24.66 6.26
C ASP A 518 -2.48 24.45 4.75
N VAL A 519 -3.66 24.67 4.22
CA VAL A 519 -3.91 24.52 2.76
C VAL A 519 -3.23 25.62 1.95
N ALA A 520 -2.99 26.80 2.53
CA ALA A 520 -2.39 27.94 1.84
C ALA A 520 -0.90 27.73 1.53
N HIS A 521 -0.22 26.82 2.23
CA HIS A 521 1.20 26.52 2.05
C HIS A 521 1.45 25.10 1.49
N SER A 522 0.47 24.55 0.79
CA SER A 522 0.56 23.22 0.19
C SER A 522 0.85 23.29 -1.31
N ALA A 523 1.96 22.74 -1.76
CA ALA A 523 2.31 22.67 -3.18
C ALA A 523 1.24 21.93 -4.03
N PHE A 524 0.47 21.01 -3.43
CA PHE A 524 -0.68 20.38 -4.07
C PHE A 524 -1.80 21.38 -4.30
N PHE A 525 -2.19 22.13 -3.26
CA PHE A 525 -3.26 23.10 -3.34
C PHE A 525 -2.90 24.33 -4.17
N ASP A 526 -1.61 24.70 -4.30
CA ASP A 526 -1.16 25.73 -5.23
C ASP A 526 -1.50 25.39 -6.69
N VAL A 527 -1.36 24.12 -7.06
CA VAL A 527 -1.77 23.63 -8.38
C VAL A 527 -3.28 23.59 -8.50
N VAL A 528 -3.98 23.07 -7.49
CA VAL A 528 -5.45 22.99 -7.47
C VAL A 528 -6.06 24.38 -7.64
N HIS A 529 -5.55 25.38 -6.92
CA HIS A 529 -6.01 26.78 -7.03
C HIS A 529 -5.92 27.29 -8.47
N ARG A 530 -4.78 27.07 -9.12
CA ARG A 530 -4.55 27.55 -10.50
C ARG A 530 -5.41 26.81 -11.53
N GLU A 531 -5.64 25.51 -11.33
CA GLU A 531 -6.23 24.64 -12.33
C GLU A 531 -7.76 24.47 -12.18
N LEU A 532 -8.26 24.47 -10.95
CA LEU A 532 -9.67 24.23 -10.62
C LEU A 532 -10.36 25.41 -9.94
N GLY A 533 -9.60 26.45 -9.59
CA GLY A 533 -10.09 27.56 -8.79
C GLY A 533 -9.97 27.32 -7.30
N TRP A 534 -10.42 28.28 -6.50
CA TRP A 534 -10.32 28.29 -5.06
C TRP A 534 -11.64 28.65 -4.41
N ASP A 535 -11.87 28.18 -3.21
CA ASP A 535 -13.02 28.52 -2.38
C ASP A 535 -12.52 29.27 -1.13
N ASP A 536 -12.54 30.59 -1.20
CA ASP A 536 -12.12 31.47 -0.11
C ASP A 536 -12.98 31.31 1.15
N ASP A 537 -14.27 31.02 0.98
CA ASP A 537 -15.18 30.77 2.09
C ASP A 537 -14.81 29.50 2.84
N ALA A 538 -14.50 28.43 2.14
CA ALA A 538 -14.04 27.18 2.74
C ALA A 538 -12.64 27.34 3.37
N ALA A 539 -11.76 28.13 2.77
CA ALA A 539 -10.41 28.37 3.27
C ALA A 539 -10.40 29.30 4.50
N GLY A 540 -11.24 30.33 4.53
CA GLY A 540 -11.29 31.35 5.58
C GLY A 540 -12.25 31.07 6.75
N CYS A 541 -13.12 30.04 6.64
CA CYS A 541 -14.15 29.79 7.64
C CYS A 541 -13.56 29.41 9.02
N ALA A 542 -14.20 29.81 10.11
CA ALA A 542 -13.89 29.31 11.43
C ALA A 542 -14.48 27.89 11.60
N LEU A 543 -13.62 26.90 11.86
CA LEU A 543 -14.10 25.55 12.15
C LEU A 543 -14.67 25.49 13.58
N PRO A 544 -15.76 24.73 13.80
CA PRO A 544 -16.29 24.53 15.14
C PRO A 544 -15.28 23.78 16.02
N GLN A 545 -14.96 24.30 17.20
CA GLN A 545 -13.99 23.72 18.14
C GLN A 545 -14.27 22.26 18.49
N ASN A 546 -15.53 21.85 18.56
CA ASN A 546 -15.94 20.47 18.84
C ASN A 546 -15.70 19.49 17.67
N LEU A 547 -15.36 20.00 16.49
CA LEU A 547 -15.03 19.20 15.31
C LEU A 547 -13.52 19.15 15.05
N GLU A 548 -12.75 20.17 15.49
CA GLU A 548 -11.29 20.24 15.31
C GLU A 548 -10.52 19.14 16.05
N THR A 549 -11.06 18.62 17.14
CA THR A 549 -10.36 17.65 18.01
C THR A 549 -10.42 16.21 17.54
N GLY A 550 -11.11 15.92 16.43
CA GLY A 550 -11.32 14.56 15.95
C GLY A 550 -10.09 13.88 15.32
N PHE A 551 -9.06 14.67 14.98
CA PHE A 551 -7.81 14.21 14.37
C PHE A 551 -6.55 14.69 15.13
N ALA A 552 -6.71 15.41 16.21
CA ALA A 552 -5.61 15.91 17.04
C ALA A 552 -5.00 14.81 17.92
#